data_864bc5623a670809ac34a5bac6b3bf31
#
_entry.id   864bc5623a670809ac34a5bac6b3bf31
#
_cell.length_a   1.000
_cell.length_b   1.000
_cell.length_c   1.000
_cell.angle_alpha   90.00
_cell.angle_beta   90.00
_cell.angle_gamma   90.00
#
_symmetry.space_group_name_H-M   'P 1'
#
loop_
_entity.id
_entity.type
_entity.pdbx_description
1 polymer ?
#
loop_
_entity_poly.entity_id
_entity_poly.type
_entity_poly.pdbx_seq_one_letter_code
_entity_poly.pdbx_strand_id
1 'polypeptide(L)'
;MPVVNPNAAGIDIGSKFHVVALDGKNSEVKEFGVYTENLYEIAQYLKDNHIQTVAMEATGGYESPLVAILQAYDLKVVVTAGVNTKNFKGKKSDVQDSVRIQQLHSLGLLPSCFVPDNFSMELRSLVRLRRNLIENSSDYIRRTQKILRNANIRLDVALAHSTSQSSLRIIESIINGEMDGVKLAQLADKRCKKSKTEIAKALTGNIKATDIFQLKQCYRIYQNLLEELKLLDCEIEKLLKSEAQNNNIDLVCAKTNKRVDRNVPKYPVENYAYQIFDGINLDTIPGMGRDAILVFLSEIGNRIDSFQSAKSFSNYLRLTPNHRVTGGKIKSNHSQKNKSSMSVTLKRIALNVGKMKDNNPLTTFFNKIKSKVGTMKAITATANKMARIIWTLFKKNEEFNFSKLQQKPINKTKVLEQMKKKISNLNLEKSELSIFLQSITT
;
A
#
# COMPACT_ATOMS: atom_id res chain seq x y z
N MET A 1 -1.94 -26.38 -29.91
CA MET A 1 -1.14 -26.30 -28.67
C MET A 1 -1.50 -27.48 -27.78
N PRO A 2 -0.59 -28.09 -27.04
CA PRO A 2 -0.94 -29.16 -26.11
C PRO A 2 -1.84 -28.62 -24.97
N VAL A 3 -2.82 -29.42 -24.57
CA VAL A 3 -3.68 -29.12 -23.43
C VAL A 3 -2.86 -29.30 -22.14
N VAL A 4 -2.77 -28.27 -21.36
CA VAL A 4 -2.03 -28.25 -20.06
C VAL A 4 -2.97 -28.64 -18.91
N ASN A 5 -4.21 -28.18 -18.96
CA ASN A 5 -5.25 -28.46 -17.97
C ASN A 5 -6.42 -29.18 -18.65
N PRO A 6 -6.43 -30.53 -18.74
CA PRO A 6 -7.47 -31.26 -19.48
C PRO A 6 -8.87 -31.14 -18.86
N ASN A 7 -8.94 -31.15 -17.53
CA ASN A 7 -10.21 -31.05 -16.77
C ASN A 7 -10.42 -29.62 -16.23
N ALA A 8 -10.53 -28.66 -17.15
CA ALA A 8 -10.60 -27.26 -16.87
C ALA A 8 -11.96 -26.65 -17.22
N ALA A 9 -12.51 -25.83 -16.34
CA ALA A 9 -13.68 -25.01 -16.61
C ALA A 9 -13.33 -23.51 -16.65
N GLY A 10 -14.15 -22.76 -17.38
CA GLY A 10 -14.11 -21.29 -17.41
C GLY A 10 -15.42 -20.71 -16.90
N ILE A 11 -15.34 -19.71 -16.04
CA ILE A 11 -16.52 -19.04 -15.49
C ILE A 11 -16.44 -17.54 -15.78
N ASP A 12 -17.49 -17.01 -16.41
CA ASP A 12 -17.71 -15.58 -16.49
C ASP A 12 -18.60 -15.14 -15.32
N ILE A 13 -18.11 -14.16 -14.57
CA ILE A 13 -18.74 -13.66 -13.33
C ILE A 13 -19.62 -12.46 -13.66
N GLY A 14 -20.91 -12.65 -13.75
CA GLY A 14 -21.89 -11.60 -13.93
C GLY A 14 -22.53 -11.14 -12.63
N SER A 15 -23.21 -10.01 -12.67
CA SER A 15 -23.94 -9.45 -11.51
C SER A 15 -25.29 -10.11 -11.24
N LYS A 16 -25.86 -10.82 -12.22
CA LYS A 16 -27.16 -11.52 -12.11
C LYS A 16 -27.01 -13.03 -12.33
N PHE A 17 -26.08 -13.44 -13.15
CA PHE A 17 -25.82 -14.82 -13.50
C PHE A 17 -24.33 -15.07 -13.61
N HIS A 18 -23.92 -16.29 -13.29
CA HIS A 18 -22.60 -16.83 -13.57
C HIS A 18 -22.71 -17.82 -14.72
N VAL A 19 -21.83 -17.71 -15.68
CA VAL A 19 -21.85 -18.55 -16.89
C VAL A 19 -20.67 -19.49 -16.88
N VAL A 20 -20.91 -20.79 -16.87
CA VAL A 20 -19.93 -21.85 -16.71
C VAL A 20 -19.76 -22.62 -18.00
N ALA A 21 -18.55 -22.70 -18.52
CA ALA A 21 -18.17 -23.49 -19.70
C ALA A 21 -17.21 -24.62 -19.30
N LEU A 22 -17.51 -25.85 -19.72
CA LEU A 22 -16.72 -27.04 -19.36
C LEU A 22 -15.70 -27.46 -20.43
N ASP A 23 -16.08 -27.47 -21.70
CA ASP A 23 -15.25 -28.08 -22.77
C ASP A 23 -14.72 -27.08 -23.81
N GLY A 24 -15.00 -25.81 -23.66
CA GLY A 24 -14.63 -24.79 -24.63
C GLY A 24 -15.51 -24.71 -25.87
N LYS A 25 -16.69 -25.36 -25.87
CA LYS A 25 -17.72 -25.26 -26.90
C LYS A 25 -18.97 -24.55 -26.35
N ASN A 26 -19.63 -23.77 -27.20
CA ASN A 26 -20.84 -23.06 -26.82
C ASN A 26 -22.02 -23.97 -26.41
N SER A 27 -21.97 -25.25 -26.80
CA SER A 27 -23.01 -26.26 -26.51
C SER A 27 -22.98 -26.77 -25.06
N GLU A 28 -21.90 -26.60 -24.34
CA GLU A 28 -21.71 -27.07 -22.96
C GLU A 28 -21.59 -25.93 -21.99
N VAL A 29 -22.37 -24.88 -22.17
CA VAL A 29 -22.41 -23.71 -21.29
C VAL A 29 -23.72 -23.74 -20.52
N LYS A 30 -23.58 -23.54 -19.19
CA LYS A 30 -24.72 -23.48 -18.28
C LYS A 30 -24.71 -22.16 -17.46
N GLU A 31 -25.89 -21.58 -17.31
CA GLU A 31 -26.09 -20.40 -16.50
C GLU A 31 -26.56 -20.78 -15.10
N PHE A 32 -26.05 -20.10 -14.08
CA PHE A 32 -26.43 -20.24 -12.69
C PHE A 32 -26.75 -18.87 -12.10
N GLY A 33 -27.65 -18.83 -11.10
CA GLY A 33 -27.90 -17.62 -10.33
C GLY A 33 -26.70 -17.20 -9.49
N VAL A 34 -26.87 -16.11 -8.76
CA VAL A 34 -25.81 -15.51 -7.92
C VAL A 34 -26.05 -15.72 -6.41
N TYR A 35 -27.15 -16.39 -6.05
CA TYR A 35 -27.45 -16.69 -4.65
C TYR A 35 -26.53 -17.79 -4.10
N THR A 36 -26.35 -17.81 -2.79
CA THR A 36 -25.44 -18.77 -2.13
C THR A 36 -25.72 -20.22 -2.54
N GLU A 37 -26.99 -20.64 -2.62
CA GLU A 37 -27.39 -21.96 -3.10
C GLU A 37 -26.85 -22.25 -4.50
N ASN A 38 -26.94 -21.27 -5.41
CA ASN A 38 -26.45 -21.44 -6.77
C ASN A 38 -24.92 -21.54 -6.86
N LEU A 39 -24.20 -20.92 -5.92
CA LEU A 39 -22.75 -21.08 -5.85
C LEU A 39 -22.35 -22.50 -5.44
N TYR A 40 -23.11 -23.12 -4.53
CA TYR A 40 -22.94 -24.54 -4.20
C TYR A 40 -23.36 -25.45 -5.34
N GLU A 41 -24.43 -25.11 -6.08
CA GLU A 41 -24.81 -25.83 -7.31
C GLU A 41 -23.69 -25.81 -8.36
N ILE A 42 -23.02 -24.67 -8.55
CA ILE A 42 -21.84 -24.57 -9.43
C ILE A 42 -20.75 -25.53 -8.97
N ALA A 43 -20.41 -25.52 -7.68
CA ALA A 43 -19.36 -26.37 -7.14
C ALA A 43 -19.67 -27.85 -7.35
N GLN A 44 -20.92 -28.26 -7.07
CA GLN A 44 -21.38 -29.64 -7.29
C GLN A 44 -21.37 -30.01 -8.78
N TYR A 45 -21.90 -29.14 -9.64
CA TYR A 45 -21.90 -29.33 -11.09
C TYR A 45 -20.49 -29.54 -11.66
N LEU A 46 -19.51 -28.80 -11.17
CA LEU A 46 -18.09 -28.94 -11.58
C LEU A 46 -17.52 -30.28 -11.11
N LYS A 47 -17.85 -30.72 -9.89
CA LYS A 47 -17.40 -32.04 -9.38
C LYS A 47 -18.03 -33.20 -10.13
N ASP A 48 -19.32 -33.15 -10.43
CA ASP A 48 -20.02 -34.18 -11.17
C ASP A 48 -19.47 -34.34 -12.58
N ASN A 49 -18.93 -33.27 -13.17
CA ASN A 49 -18.27 -33.27 -14.46
C ASN A 49 -16.74 -33.48 -14.37
N HIS A 50 -16.24 -33.98 -13.25
CA HIS A 50 -14.82 -34.30 -13.02
C HIS A 50 -13.85 -33.15 -13.27
N ILE A 51 -14.29 -31.89 -13.10
CA ILE A 51 -13.43 -30.71 -13.23
C ILE A 51 -12.46 -30.66 -12.04
N GLN A 52 -11.20 -30.36 -12.32
CA GLN A 52 -10.14 -30.25 -11.31
C GLN A 52 -9.68 -28.81 -11.12
N THR A 53 -9.81 -27.98 -12.15
CA THR A 53 -9.34 -26.61 -12.11
C THR A 53 -10.29 -25.66 -12.86
N VAL A 54 -10.47 -24.48 -12.30
CA VAL A 54 -11.42 -23.46 -12.77
C VAL A 54 -10.70 -22.14 -12.95
N ALA A 55 -10.96 -21.47 -14.07
CA ALA A 55 -10.52 -20.08 -14.23
C ALA A 55 -11.70 -19.12 -14.28
N MET A 56 -11.49 -17.92 -13.75
CA MET A 56 -12.47 -16.82 -13.81
C MET A 56 -11.79 -15.46 -13.88
N GLU A 57 -12.51 -14.47 -14.41
CA GLU A 57 -12.03 -13.09 -14.43
C GLU A 57 -12.31 -12.38 -13.10
N ALA A 58 -11.34 -11.62 -12.61
CA ALA A 58 -11.52 -10.75 -11.44
C ALA A 58 -12.49 -9.60 -11.79
N THR A 59 -13.68 -9.61 -11.23
CA THR A 59 -14.76 -8.66 -11.53
C THR A 59 -15.16 -7.88 -10.27
N GLY A 60 -14.22 -7.08 -9.76
CA GLY A 60 -14.49 -6.13 -8.67
C GLY A 60 -14.83 -6.74 -7.32
N GLY A 61 -14.59 -8.05 -7.11
CA GLY A 61 -14.86 -8.78 -5.88
C GLY A 61 -16.09 -9.68 -5.92
N TYR A 62 -16.87 -9.64 -7.00
CA TYR A 62 -18.02 -10.54 -7.18
C TYR A 62 -17.62 -12.02 -7.27
N GLU A 63 -16.39 -12.30 -7.65
CA GLU A 63 -15.81 -13.63 -7.72
C GLU A 63 -15.50 -14.24 -6.34
N SER A 64 -15.30 -13.40 -5.31
CA SER A 64 -14.77 -13.84 -4.01
C SER A 64 -15.62 -14.90 -3.30
N PRO A 65 -16.96 -14.79 -3.21
CA PRO A 65 -17.79 -15.84 -2.59
C PRO A 65 -17.68 -17.19 -3.30
N LEU A 66 -17.69 -17.18 -4.63
CA LEU A 66 -17.57 -18.40 -5.43
C LEU A 66 -16.17 -19.02 -5.27
N VAL A 67 -15.11 -18.21 -5.28
CA VAL A 67 -13.74 -18.69 -5.05
C VAL A 67 -13.63 -19.42 -3.72
N ALA A 68 -14.19 -18.89 -2.63
CA ALA A 68 -14.14 -19.52 -1.32
C ALA A 68 -14.87 -20.88 -1.32
N ILE A 69 -16.05 -20.98 -1.92
CA ILE A 69 -16.81 -22.23 -2.02
C ILE A 69 -16.05 -23.25 -2.89
N LEU A 70 -15.55 -22.86 -4.07
CA LEU A 70 -14.83 -23.78 -4.93
C LEU A 70 -13.55 -24.32 -4.29
N GLN A 71 -12.84 -23.50 -3.52
CA GLN A 71 -11.67 -23.92 -2.73
C GLN A 71 -12.06 -24.93 -1.62
N ALA A 72 -13.20 -24.72 -0.94
CA ALA A 72 -13.71 -25.67 0.03
C ALA A 72 -14.11 -27.01 -0.58
N TYR A 73 -14.39 -27.06 -1.88
CA TYR A 73 -14.63 -28.28 -2.67
C TYR A 73 -13.35 -28.86 -3.30
N ASP A 74 -12.17 -28.43 -2.84
CA ASP A 74 -10.85 -28.88 -3.35
C ASP A 74 -10.65 -28.64 -4.86
N LEU A 75 -11.27 -27.60 -5.41
CA LEU A 75 -11.06 -27.19 -6.80
C LEU A 75 -9.93 -26.17 -6.85
N LYS A 76 -9.00 -26.37 -7.79
CA LYS A 76 -7.94 -25.40 -8.03
C LYS A 76 -8.50 -24.19 -8.80
N VAL A 77 -8.54 -23.03 -8.13
CA VAL A 77 -9.11 -21.81 -8.72
C VAL A 77 -8.01 -20.88 -9.22
N VAL A 78 -8.14 -20.44 -10.47
CA VAL A 78 -7.28 -19.45 -11.12
C VAL A 78 -8.09 -18.18 -11.37
N VAL A 79 -7.85 -17.14 -10.59
CA VAL A 79 -8.43 -15.82 -10.85
C VAL A 79 -7.46 -15.05 -11.74
N THR A 80 -7.93 -14.51 -12.87
CA THR A 80 -7.11 -13.76 -13.82
C THR A 80 -7.59 -12.32 -14.00
N ALA A 81 -6.71 -11.43 -14.44
CA ALA A 81 -7.10 -10.05 -14.70
C ALA A 81 -7.77 -9.93 -16.07
N GLY A 82 -8.81 -9.11 -16.17
CA GLY A 82 -9.58 -8.91 -17.41
C GLY A 82 -8.78 -8.43 -18.63
N VAL A 83 -7.57 -7.94 -18.44
CA VAL A 83 -6.66 -7.65 -19.55
C VAL A 83 -6.18 -8.90 -20.26
N ASN A 84 -6.15 -10.05 -19.59
CA ASN A 84 -5.67 -11.32 -20.10
C ASN A 84 -6.76 -12.10 -20.87
N THR A 85 -8.03 -11.77 -20.63
CA THR A 85 -9.21 -12.42 -21.22
C THR A 85 -9.81 -11.62 -22.37
N LYS A 86 -9.47 -10.33 -22.53
CA LYS A 86 -10.03 -9.43 -23.54
C LYS A 86 -9.89 -9.95 -24.96
N ASN A 87 -11.00 -9.95 -25.67
CA ASN A 87 -11.07 -10.31 -27.08
C ASN A 87 -10.72 -9.12 -27.99
N PHE A 88 -10.08 -9.38 -29.12
CA PHE A 88 -9.58 -8.34 -30.01
C PHE A 88 -10.60 -7.91 -31.10
N LYS A 89 -11.75 -8.30 -31.19
CA LYS A 89 -12.88 -7.87 -32.07
C LYS A 89 -13.91 -9.00 -32.20
N GLY A 90 -15.14 -8.73 -31.86
CA GLY A 90 -16.27 -9.63 -32.00
C GLY A 90 -17.47 -9.20 -31.18
N LYS A 91 -18.63 -9.79 -31.41
CA LYS A 91 -19.80 -9.63 -30.55
C LYS A 91 -19.45 -10.20 -29.16
N LYS A 92 -19.61 -9.40 -28.14
CA LYS A 92 -19.37 -9.79 -26.75
C LYS A 92 -20.63 -10.44 -26.19
N SER A 93 -20.51 -11.68 -25.67
CA SER A 93 -21.55 -12.33 -24.87
C SER A 93 -20.89 -13.11 -23.73
N ASP A 94 -21.57 -13.20 -22.60
CA ASP A 94 -21.08 -13.89 -21.41
C ASP A 94 -20.78 -15.38 -21.68
N VAL A 95 -21.53 -16.00 -22.59
CA VAL A 95 -21.27 -17.37 -23.12
C VAL A 95 -19.92 -17.44 -23.82
N GLN A 96 -19.62 -16.50 -24.71
CA GLN A 96 -18.34 -16.49 -25.44
C GLN A 96 -17.17 -16.16 -24.50
N ASP A 97 -17.40 -15.32 -23.51
CA ASP A 97 -16.36 -14.95 -22.54
C ASP A 97 -16.04 -16.15 -21.63
N SER A 98 -17.03 -16.93 -21.14
CA SER A 98 -16.81 -18.15 -20.35
C SER A 98 -16.08 -19.25 -21.15
N VAL A 99 -16.50 -19.50 -22.37
CA VAL A 99 -15.85 -20.46 -23.32
C VAL A 99 -14.39 -20.05 -23.55
N ARG A 100 -14.16 -18.79 -23.80
CA ARG A 100 -12.81 -18.26 -24.00
C ARG A 100 -11.93 -18.41 -22.77
N ILE A 101 -12.44 -18.09 -21.58
CA ILE A 101 -11.72 -18.30 -20.32
C ILE A 101 -11.34 -19.77 -20.19
N GLN A 102 -12.26 -20.69 -20.47
CA GLN A 102 -12.02 -22.12 -20.44
C GLN A 102 -10.90 -22.52 -21.42
N GLN A 103 -10.98 -22.09 -22.68
CA GLN A 103 -9.99 -22.40 -23.71
C GLN A 103 -8.60 -21.90 -23.35
N LEU A 104 -8.47 -20.64 -22.89
CA LEU A 104 -7.21 -20.08 -22.47
C LEU A 104 -6.65 -20.79 -21.24
N HIS A 105 -7.53 -21.21 -20.31
CA HIS A 105 -7.15 -21.94 -19.13
C HIS A 105 -6.70 -23.36 -19.44
N SER A 106 -7.41 -24.09 -20.29
CA SER A 106 -7.02 -25.43 -20.72
C SER A 106 -5.65 -25.45 -21.41
N LEU A 107 -5.31 -24.40 -22.13
CA LEU A 107 -4.00 -24.22 -22.78
C LEU A 107 -2.91 -23.67 -21.84
N GLY A 108 -3.23 -23.39 -20.57
CA GLY A 108 -2.26 -22.83 -19.60
C GLY A 108 -1.83 -21.39 -19.91
N LEU A 109 -2.60 -20.62 -20.68
CA LEU A 109 -2.27 -19.27 -21.12
C LEU A 109 -2.73 -18.16 -20.16
N LEU A 110 -3.53 -18.48 -19.13
CA LEU A 110 -4.00 -17.51 -18.15
C LEU A 110 -3.02 -17.38 -16.98
N PRO A 111 -2.37 -16.23 -16.80
CA PRO A 111 -1.60 -15.96 -15.61
C PRO A 111 -2.55 -15.80 -14.41
N SER A 112 -2.26 -16.51 -13.32
CA SER A 112 -3.00 -16.38 -12.06
C SER A 112 -2.69 -15.06 -11.40
N CYS A 113 -3.73 -14.36 -10.92
CA CYS A 113 -3.59 -13.30 -9.96
C CYS A 113 -3.22 -13.88 -8.58
N PHE A 114 -2.45 -13.12 -7.82
CA PHE A 114 -2.19 -13.47 -6.43
C PHE A 114 -3.50 -13.34 -5.61
N VAL A 115 -3.89 -14.40 -4.95
CA VAL A 115 -5.02 -14.44 -4.00
C VAL A 115 -4.42 -14.65 -2.61
N PRO A 116 -4.63 -13.73 -1.66
CA PRO A 116 -4.19 -13.90 -0.28
C PRO A 116 -4.93 -15.09 0.39
N ASP A 117 -4.43 -15.52 1.53
CA ASP A 117 -5.13 -16.42 2.44
C ASP A 117 -6.35 -15.74 3.10
N ASN A 118 -7.21 -16.54 3.76
CA ASN A 118 -8.43 -16.05 4.38
C ASN A 118 -8.16 -14.99 5.44
N PHE A 119 -7.20 -15.24 6.32
CA PHE A 119 -6.78 -14.26 7.34
C PHE A 119 -6.41 -12.92 6.71
N SER A 120 -5.55 -12.94 5.68
CA SER A 120 -5.14 -11.71 4.99
C SER A 120 -6.30 -11.03 4.28
N MET A 121 -7.29 -11.77 3.77
CA MET A 121 -8.50 -11.19 3.16
C MET A 121 -9.38 -10.49 4.19
N GLU A 122 -9.61 -11.11 5.34
CA GLU A 122 -10.36 -10.51 6.45
C GLU A 122 -9.64 -9.26 6.97
N LEU A 123 -8.35 -9.39 7.29
CA LEU A 123 -7.51 -8.28 7.75
C LEU A 123 -7.50 -7.14 6.72
N ARG A 124 -7.46 -7.44 5.43
CA ARG A 124 -7.48 -6.44 4.35
C ARG A 124 -8.76 -5.60 4.35
N SER A 125 -9.91 -6.21 4.60
CA SER A 125 -11.18 -5.49 4.67
C SER A 125 -11.16 -4.47 5.82
N LEU A 126 -10.71 -4.88 7.00
CA LEU A 126 -10.61 -4.04 8.18
C LEU A 126 -9.54 -2.93 8.02
N VAL A 127 -8.37 -3.26 7.47
CA VAL A 127 -7.29 -2.28 7.24
C VAL A 127 -7.70 -1.22 6.20
N ARG A 128 -8.47 -1.59 5.18
CA ARG A 128 -9.03 -0.64 4.22
C ARG A 128 -10.09 0.25 4.85
N LEU A 129 -10.97 -0.31 5.67
CA LEU A 129 -11.95 0.46 6.44
C LEU A 129 -11.23 1.45 7.37
N ARG A 130 -10.21 0.99 8.10
CA ARG A 130 -9.36 1.84 8.95
C ARG A 130 -8.81 3.03 8.21
N ARG A 131 -8.27 2.80 7.03
CA ARG A 131 -7.73 3.86 6.17
C ARG A 131 -8.81 4.86 5.77
N ASN A 132 -10.00 4.38 5.37
CA ASN A 132 -11.13 5.24 5.00
C ASN A 132 -11.58 6.10 6.19
N LEU A 133 -11.65 5.55 7.41
CA LEU A 133 -11.99 6.31 8.61
C LEU A 133 -10.96 7.41 8.90
N ILE A 134 -9.66 7.13 8.73
CA ILE A 134 -8.59 8.11 8.90
C ILE A 134 -8.70 9.22 7.83
N GLU A 135 -8.95 8.88 6.57
CA GLU A 135 -9.11 9.84 5.49
C GLU A 135 -10.33 10.74 5.73
N ASN A 136 -11.49 10.14 6.10
CA ASN A 136 -12.71 10.87 6.43
C ASN A 136 -12.51 11.80 7.66
N SER A 137 -11.86 11.31 8.72
CA SER A 137 -11.57 12.15 9.89
C SER A 137 -10.70 13.37 9.53
N SER A 138 -9.74 13.17 8.63
CA SER A 138 -8.91 14.25 8.10
C SER A 138 -9.70 15.26 7.25
N ASP A 139 -10.72 14.80 6.53
CA ASP A 139 -11.61 15.68 5.75
C ASP A 139 -12.46 16.55 6.67
N TYR A 140 -13.05 15.98 7.71
CA TYR A 140 -13.86 16.74 8.64
C TYR A 140 -13.05 17.76 9.43
N ILE A 141 -11.82 17.46 9.82
CA ILE A 141 -10.96 18.46 10.47
C ILE A 141 -10.56 19.59 9.51
N ARG A 142 -10.36 19.30 8.21
CA ARG A 142 -10.12 20.33 7.18
C ARG A 142 -11.33 21.23 6.99
N ARG A 143 -12.56 20.67 7.00
CA ARG A 143 -13.81 21.43 6.94
C ARG A 143 -13.95 22.36 8.17
N THR A 144 -13.69 21.83 9.37
CA THR A 144 -13.63 22.60 10.62
C THR A 144 -12.68 23.80 10.50
N GLN A 145 -11.47 23.57 10.00
CA GLN A 145 -10.51 24.66 9.77
C GLN A 145 -10.98 25.68 8.74
N LYS A 146 -11.69 25.26 7.69
CA LYS A 146 -12.22 26.16 6.68
C LYS A 146 -13.29 27.07 7.27
N ILE A 147 -14.20 26.53 8.09
CA ILE A 147 -15.24 27.32 8.78
C ILE A 147 -14.60 28.38 9.67
N LEU A 148 -13.64 28.00 10.50
CA LEU A 148 -12.93 28.94 11.40
C LEU A 148 -12.20 30.02 10.60
N ARG A 149 -11.52 29.67 9.51
CA ARG A 149 -10.82 30.66 8.65
C ARG A 149 -11.78 31.63 7.98
N ASN A 150 -12.97 31.19 7.56
CA ASN A 150 -13.99 32.06 6.98
C ASN A 150 -14.49 33.11 8.00
N ALA A 151 -14.51 32.75 9.29
CA ALA A 151 -14.82 33.64 10.40
C ALA A 151 -13.61 34.47 10.86
N ASN A 152 -12.48 34.42 10.16
CA ASN A 152 -11.18 34.99 10.54
C ASN A 152 -10.62 34.49 11.88
N ILE A 153 -11.05 33.32 12.33
CA ILE A 153 -10.45 32.64 13.49
C ILE A 153 -9.30 31.76 12.99
N ARG A 154 -8.08 32.24 13.17
CA ARG A 154 -6.88 31.67 12.56
C ARG A 154 -6.21 30.65 13.47
N LEU A 155 -6.93 29.58 13.78
CA LEU A 155 -6.41 28.45 14.58
C LEU A 155 -5.16 27.83 13.95
N ASP A 156 -5.08 27.80 12.62
CA ASP A 156 -3.94 27.33 11.82
C ASP A 156 -2.68 28.20 12.01
N VAL A 157 -2.84 29.46 12.32
CA VAL A 157 -1.76 30.41 12.67
C VAL A 157 -1.43 30.32 14.16
N ALA A 158 -2.45 30.19 15.01
CA ALA A 158 -2.30 30.12 16.46
C ALA A 158 -1.50 28.89 16.90
N LEU A 159 -1.81 27.72 16.36
CA LEU A 159 -1.28 26.42 16.78
C LEU A 159 -0.71 25.62 15.61
N ALA A 160 0.40 24.92 15.85
CA ALA A 160 1.10 24.13 14.82
C ALA A 160 0.29 22.94 14.27
N HIS A 161 -0.60 22.38 15.07
CA HIS A 161 -1.39 21.20 14.72
C HIS A 161 -2.86 21.39 15.09
N SER A 162 -3.73 21.41 14.09
CA SER A 162 -5.19 21.55 14.26
C SER A 162 -5.87 20.41 15.02
N THR A 163 -5.19 19.31 15.19
CA THR A 163 -5.68 18.12 15.92
C THR A 163 -4.99 17.92 17.26
N SER A 164 -4.21 18.92 17.73
CA SER A 164 -3.65 18.89 19.08
C SER A 164 -4.76 19.01 20.13
N GLN A 165 -4.52 18.53 21.34
CA GLN A 165 -5.49 18.67 22.44
C GLN A 165 -5.89 20.13 22.66
N SER A 166 -4.91 21.06 22.59
CA SER A 166 -5.20 22.50 22.67
C SER A 166 -6.15 22.97 21.58
N SER A 167 -5.92 22.54 20.32
CA SER A 167 -6.79 22.91 19.20
C SER A 167 -8.21 22.37 19.37
N LEU A 168 -8.36 21.14 19.83
CA LEU A 168 -9.67 20.52 20.03
C LEU A 168 -10.44 21.20 21.18
N ARG A 169 -9.77 21.53 22.31
CA ARG A 169 -10.39 22.28 23.41
C ARG A 169 -10.86 23.67 22.96
N ILE A 170 -10.07 24.36 22.15
CA ILE A 170 -10.45 25.67 21.61
C ILE A 170 -11.67 25.54 20.69
N ILE A 171 -11.69 24.54 19.81
CA ILE A 171 -12.84 24.27 18.94
C ILE A 171 -14.10 24.00 19.78
N GLU A 172 -14.01 23.16 20.80
CA GLU A 172 -15.11 22.86 21.73
C GLU A 172 -15.61 24.11 22.44
N SER A 173 -14.70 24.95 22.93
CA SER A 173 -15.03 26.19 23.61
C SER A 173 -15.77 27.17 22.69
N ILE A 174 -15.34 27.29 21.42
CA ILE A 174 -16.04 28.10 20.41
C ILE A 174 -17.44 27.54 20.13
N ILE A 175 -17.60 26.22 19.99
CA ILE A 175 -18.89 25.56 19.81
C ILE A 175 -19.84 25.84 20.99
N ASN A 176 -19.30 25.95 22.19
CA ASN A 176 -20.03 26.27 23.42
C ASN A 176 -20.28 27.77 23.65
N GLY A 177 -19.89 28.61 22.68
CA GLY A 177 -20.23 30.04 22.68
C GLY A 177 -19.15 30.98 23.22
N GLU A 178 -17.95 30.47 23.59
CA GLU A 178 -16.83 31.35 24.00
C GLU A 178 -16.19 32.00 22.77
N MET A 179 -16.23 33.34 22.71
CA MET A 179 -15.69 34.13 21.60
C MET A 179 -14.53 35.03 22.03
N ASP A 180 -14.24 35.11 23.32
CA ASP A 180 -13.12 35.92 23.80
C ASP A 180 -11.78 35.24 23.47
N GLY A 181 -11.03 35.82 22.55
CA GLY A 181 -9.71 35.34 22.14
C GLY A 181 -8.74 35.18 23.30
N VAL A 182 -8.84 36.00 24.36
CA VAL A 182 -7.97 35.90 25.55
C VAL A 182 -8.30 34.64 26.36
N LYS A 183 -9.59 34.36 26.57
CA LYS A 183 -10.04 33.13 27.23
C LYS A 183 -9.69 31.89 26.45
N LEU A 184 -9.94 31.93 25.13
CA LEU A 184 -9.58 30.82 24.21
C LEU A 184 -8.07 30.55 24.22
N ALA A 185 -7.22 31.59 24.31
CA ALA A 185 -5.78 31.43 24.35
C ALA A 185 -5.30 30.74 25.64
N GLN A 186 -6.05 30.82 26.74
CA GLN A 186 -5.68 30.12 28.00
C GLN A 186 -5.75 28.58 27.82
N LEU A 187 -6.55 28.07 26.90
CA LEU A 187 -6.69 26.65 26.62
C LEU A 187 -5.47 26.07 25.89
N ALA A 188 -4.60 26.92 25.36
CA ALA A 188 -3.37 26.48 24.67
C ALA A 188 -2.33 26.00 25.68
N ASP A 189 -1.67 24.88 25.39
CA ASP A 189 -0.62 24.27 26.21
C ASP A 189 0.59 25.23 26.38
N LYS A 190 1.26 25.17 27.54
CA LYS A 190 2.47 25.97 27.85
C LYS A 190 3.62 25.73 26.87
N ARG A 191 3.64 24.57 26.17
CA ARG A 191 4.65 24.22 25.15
C ARG A 191 4.40 24.88 23.81
N CYS A 192 3.32 25.67 23.64
CA CYS A 192 3.08 26.38 22.38
C CYS A 192 4.19 27.43 22.17
N LYS A 193 4.70 27.47 20.92
CA LYS A 193 5.79 28.38 20.54
C LYS A 193 5.38 29.87 20.58
N LYS A 194 4.10 30.17 20.37
CA LYS A 194 3.55 31.52 20.36
C LYS A 194 3.11 31.96 21.73
N SER A 195 3.22 33.26 22.02
CA SER A 195 2.72 33.86 23.25
C SER A 195 1.20 33.80 23.34
N LYS A 196 0.66 33.83 24.53
CA LYS A 196 -0.80 33.88 24.77
C LYS A 196 -1.46 35.07 24.07
N THR A 197 -0.78 36.19 24.02
CA THR A 197 -1.25 37.44 23.36
C THR A 197 -1.33 37.27 21.84
N GLU A 198 -0.36 36.61 21.22
CA GLU A 198 -0.39 36.29 19.78
C GLU A 198 -1.49 35.28 19.44
N ILE A 199 -1.66 34.26 20.32
CA ILE A 199 -2.72 33.25 20.15
C ILE A 199 -4.09 33.94 20.28
N ALA A 200 -4.29 34.82 21.28
CA ALA A 200 -5.52 35.59 21.47
C ALA A 200 -5.88 36.40 20.21
N LYS A 201 -4.92 37.16 19.69
CA LYS A 201 -5.11 37.92 18.42
C LYS A 201 -5.52 37.03 17.24
N ALA A 202 -4.91 35.86 17.11
CA ALA A 202 -5.23 34.94 16.02
C ALA A 202 -6.61 34.27 16.18
N LEU A 203 -7.12 34.14 17.39
CA LEU A 203 -8.42 33.55 17.71
C LEU A 203 -9.56 34.54 17.76
N THR A 204 -9.28 35.86 17.66
CA THR A 204 -10.30 36.90 17.57
C THR A 204 -10.84 36.97 16.15
N GLY A 205 -12.13 36.72 15.97
CA GLY A 205 -12.82 36.74 14.67
C GLY A 205 -14.31 36.98 14.84
N ASN A 206 -15.05 36.93 13.75
CA ASN A 206 -16.49 37.10 13.76
C ASN A 206 -17.17 35.87 13.14
N ILE A 207 -17.65 34.98 14.02
CA ILE A 207 -18.33 33.73 13.61
C ILE A 207 -19.85 33.92 13.71
N LYS A 208 -20.59 33.50 12.69
CA LYS A 208 -22.04 33.54 12.65
C LYS A 208 -22.65 32.30 13.33
N ALA A 209 -23.91 32.42 13.77
CA ALA A 209 -24.65 31.28 14.35
C ALA A 209 -24.70 30.05 13.40
N THR A 210 -24.83 30.31 12.10
CA THR A 210 -24.80 29.25 11.06
C THR A 210 -23.45 28.56 10.96
N ASP A 211 -22.35 29.28 11.15
CA ASP A 211 -21.00 28.71 11.13
C ASP A 211 -20.73 27.89 12.39
N ILE A 212 -21.23 28.35 13.56
CA ILE A 212 -21.17 27.57 14.82
C ILE A 212 -21.94 26.26 14.66
N PHE A 213 -23.12 26.28 14.05
CA PHE A 213 -23.89 25.09 13.78
C PHE A 213 -23.12 24.11 12.89
N GLN A 214 -22.56 24.58 11.77
CA GLN A 214 -21.74 23.78 10.86
C GLN A 214 -20.48 23.22 11.57
N LEU A 215 -19.81 24.05 12.37
CA LEU A 215 -18.65 23.68 13.16
C LEU A 215 -18.98 22.52 14.11
N LYS A 216 -20.10 22.64 14.84
CA LYS A 216 -20.62 21.60 15.76
C LYS A 216 -20.88 20.28 15.04
N GLN A 217 -21.53 20.34 13.86
CA GLN A 217 -21.78 19.11 13.07
C GLN A 217 -20.48 18.45 12.59
N CYS A 218 -19.57 19.23 12.01
CA CYS A 218 -18.29 18.71 11.52
C CYS A 218 -17.46 18.12 12.66
N TYR A 219 -17.42 18.77 13.81
CA TYR A 219 -16.66 18.32 14.97
C TYR A 219 -17.24 17.04 15.57
N ARG A 220 -18.59 16.94 15.71
CA ARG A 220 -19.27 15.72 16.17
C ARG A 220 -18.96 14.53 15.28
N ILE A 221 -19.08 14.68 13.95
CA ILE A 221 -18.75 13.60 13.02
C ILE A 221 -17.27 13.20 13.16
N TYR A 222 -16.39 14.17 13.29
CA TYR A 222 -14.96 13.90 13.52
C TYR A 222 -14.72 13.08 14.79
N GLN A 223 -15.38 13.40 15.90
CA GLN A 223 -15.26 12.64 17.16
C GLN A 223 -15.79 11.21 17.00
N ASN A 224 -16.97 11.03 16.39
CA ASN A 224 -17.53 9.70 16.12
C ASN A 224 -16.58 8.86 15.26
N LEU A 225 -15.98 9.42 14.21
CA LEU A 225 -15.00 8.71 13.37
C LEU A 225 -13.77 8.26 14.17
N LEU A 226 -13.34 9.01 15.19
CA LEU A 226 -12.23 8.60 16.06
C LEU A 226 -12.62 7.48 17.02
N GLU A 227 -13.89 7.44 17.47
CA GLU A 227 -14.40 6.35 18.30
C GLU A 227 -14.53 5.06 17.48
N GLU A 228 -15.12 5.14 16.29
CA GLU A 228 -15.17 4.01 15.36
C GLU A 228 -13.78 3.47 15.00
N LEU A 229 -12.80 4.37 14.84
CA LEU A 229 -11.41 3.95 14.59
C LEU A 229 -10.82 3.17 15.77
N LYS A 230 -11.17 3.52 17.02
CA LYS A 230 -10.73 2.78 18.21
C LYS A 230 -11.35 1.39 18.27
N LEU A 231 -12.65 1.28 18.00
CA LEU A 231 -13.37 -0.01 17.97
C LEU A 231 -12.78 -0.93 16.89
N LEU A 232 -12.55 -0.37 15.71
CA LEU A 232 -11.93 -1.10 14.61
C LEU A 232 -10.49 -1.54 14.92
N ASP A 233 -9.70 -0.69 15.59
CA ASP A 233 -8.35 -1.04 16.03
C ASP A 233 -8.37 -2.20 17.04
N CYS A 234 -9.35 -2.26 17.93
CA CYS A 234 -9.53 -3.40 18.84
C CYS A 234 -9.86 -4.70 18.08
N GLU A 235 -10.70 -4.64 17.06
CA GLU A 235 -11.06 -5.80 16.25
C GLU A 235 -9.87 -6.32 15.41
N ILE A 236 -9.13 -5.40 14.80
CA ILE A 236 -7.88 -5.75 14.10
C ILE A 236 -6.88 -6.42 15.07
N GLU A 237 -6.73 -5.88 16.27
CA GLU A 237 -5.80 -6.46 17.25
C GLU A 237 -6.23 -7.86 17.69
N LYS A 238 -7.54 -8.13 17.89
CA LYS A 238 -8.06 -9.48 18.19
C LYS A 238 -7.73 -10.48 17.08
N LEU A 239 -7.97 -10.08 15.83
CA LEU A 239 -7.68 -10.91 14.66
C LEU A 239 -6.18 -11.23 14.57
N LEU A 240 -5.31 -10.24 14.80
CA LEU A 240 -3.85 -10.44 14.81
C LEU A 240 -3.40 -11.35 15.96
N LYS A 241 -3.99 -11.23 17.15
CA LYS A 241 -3.69 -12.10 18.30
C LYS A 241 -4.07 -13.54 18.02
N SER A 242 -5.25 -13.78 17.48
CA SER A 242 -5.73 -15.11 17.14
C SER A 242 -4.81 -15.80 16.15
N GLU A 243 -4.38 -15.09 15.09
CA GLU A 243 -3.47 -15.65 14.10
C GLU A 243 -2.06 -15.87 14.65
N ALA A 244 -1.56 -14.94 15.47
CA ALA A 244 -0.24 -15.05 16.08
C ALA A 244 -0.14 -16.24 17.06
N GLN A 245 -1.21 -16.59 17.76
CA GLN A 245 -1.27 -17.73 18.71
C GLN A 245 -1.18 -19.09 18.02
N ASN A 246 -1.50 -19.16 16.73
CA ASN A 246 -1.36 -20.39 15.94
C ASN A 246 0.12 -20.76 15.68
N ASN A 247 1.04 -19.83 15.90
CA ASN A 247 2.47 -20.01 15.72
C ASN A 247 3.18 -20.03 17.08
N ASN A 248 3.87 -21.13 17.42
CA ASN A 248 4.59 -21.34 18.69
C ASN A 248 5.94 -20.60 18.76
N ILE A 249 5.97 -19.31 18.43
CA ILE A 249 7.21 -18.51 18.47
C ILE A 249 7.17 -17.55 19.65
N ASP A 250 8.17 -17.60 20.52
CA ASP A 250 8.32 -16.70 21.65
C ASP A 250 8.51 -15.25 21.20
N LEU A 251 7.88 -14.34 21.95
CA LEU A 251 7.95 -12.89 21.69
C LEU A 251 9.36 -12.35 22.02
N VAL A 252 10.25 -12.38 21.07
CA VAL A 252 11.58 -11.73 21.17
C VAL A 252 11.66 -10.55 20.21
N CYS A 253 10.65 -9.68 20.21
CA CYS A 253 10.75 -8.45 19.44
C CYS A 253 11.39 -7.33 20.28
N ALA A 254 12.50 -6.80 19.83
CA ALA A 254 13.15 -5.67 20.49
C ALA A 254 12.16 -4.50 20.59
N LYS A 255 11.97 -3.97 21.80
CA LYS A 255 11.13 -2.77 22.03
C LYS A 255 11.69 -1.62 21.22
N THR A 256 10.99 -1.24 20.17
CA THR A 256 11.35 -0.05 19.41
C THR A 256 10.77 1.17 20.14
N ASN A 257 11.62 2.07 20.60
CA ASN A 257 11.24 3.37 21.19
C ASN A 257 10.80 4.40 20.13
N LYS A 258 10.18 3.93 19.04
CA LYS A 258 9.69 4.82 17.98
C LYS A 258 8.46 5.58 18.49
N ARG A 259 8.48 6.90 18.29
CA ARG A 259 7.30 7.75 18.57
C ARG A 259 6.13 7.28 17.71
N VAL A 260 5.02 6.97 18.36
CA VAL A 260 3.79 6.57 17.70
C VAL A 260 3.01 7.82 17.31
N ASP A 261 2.87 8.08 16.02
CA ASP A 261 2.03 9.14 15.49
C ASP A 261 0.55 8.84 15.73
N ARG A 262 -0.30 9.88 15.67
CA ARG A 262 -1.73 9.79 16.01
C ARG A 262 -2.50 8.70 15.26
N ASN A 263 -2.23 8.54 13.96
CA ASN A 263 -2.96 7.62 13.08
C ASN A 263 -2.31 6.23 12.98
N VAL A 264 -1.20 6.02 13.69
CA VAL A 264 -0.52 4.72 13.73
C VAL A 264 -1.20 3.83 14.77
N PRO A 265 -1.35 2.53 14.52
CA PRO A 265 -1.89 1.58 15.49
C PRO A 265 -1.17 1.67 16.83
N LYS A 266 -1.93 1.71 17.93
CA LYS A 266 -1.35 1.82 19.29
C LYS A 266 -0.90 0.48 19.85
N TYR A 267 -1.43 -0.62 19.32
CA TYR A 267 -1.06 -1.98 19.67
C TYR A 267 0.24 -2.41 18.94
N PRO A 268 0.95 -3.42 19.45
CA PRO A 268 2.27 -3.81 18.95
C PRO A 268 2.19 -4.69 17.69
N VAL A 269 1.80 -4.11 16.57
CA VAL A 269 1.68 -4.80 15.28
C VAL A 269 2.95 -5.54 14.90
N GLU A 270 4.12 -4.98 15.22
CA GLU A 270 5.44 -5.58 14.96
C GLU A 270 5.63 -6.93 15.66
N ASN A 271 5.08 -7.09 16.87
CA ASN A 271 5.20 -8.32 17.64
C ASN A 271 4.32 -9.43 17.04
N TYR A 272 3.05 -9.11 16.73
CA TYR A 272 2.15 -10.06 16.05
C TYR A 272 2.69 -10.46 14.68
N ALA A 273 3.19 -9.49 13.92
CA ALA A 273 3.79 -9.76 12.62
C ALA A 273 5.01 -10.67 12.71
N TYR A 274 5.87 -10.48 13.73
CA TYR A 274 7.02 -11.33 13.97
C TYR A 274 6.62 -12.80 14.18
N GLN A 275 5.57 -13.05 14.97
CA GLN A 275 5.02 -14.39 15.19
C GLN A 275 4.40 -14.97 13.90
N ILE A 276 3.55 -14.19 13.20
CA ILE A 276 2.88 -14.62 11.98
C ILE A 276 3.88 -14.90 10.84
N PHE A 277 5.02 -14.23 10.82
CA PHE A 277 6.08 -14.40 9.81
C PHE A 277 7.23 -15.30 10.24
N ASP A 278 6.99 -16.21 11.18
CA ASP A 278 7.97 -17.22 11.61
C ASP A 278 9.34 -16.62 12.01
N GLY A 279 9.31 -15.51 12.75
CA GLY A 279 10.49 -14.84 13.28
C GLY A 279 11.13 -13.81 12.36
N ILE A 280 10.50 -13.43 11.24
CA ILE A 280 11.00 -12.37 10.38
C ILE A 280 10.61 -10.99 10.92
N ASN A 281 11.60 -10.19 11.32
CA ASN A 281 11.39 -8.85 11.86
C ASN A 281 11.42 -7.76 10.77
N LEU A 282 10.25 -7.31 10.33
CA LEU A 282 10.13 -6.24 9.33
C LEU A 282 10.42 -4.84 9.91
N ASP A 283 10.31 -4.64 11.24
CA ASP A 283 10.55 -3.34 11.88
C ASP A 283 12.03 -2.91 11.84
N THR A 284 12.93 -3.86 11.61
CA THR A 284 14.36 -3.59 11.40
C THR A 284 14.66 -2.88 10.09
N ILE A 285 13.75 -2.95 9.10
CA ILE A 285 13.91 -2.27 7.82
C ILE A 285 13.64 -0.77 8.00
N PRO A 286 14.53 0.14 7.55
CA PRO A 286 14.35 1.57 7.71
C PRO A 286 13.02 2.08 7.17
N GLY A 287 12.25 2.74 8.03
CA GLY A 287 10.95 3.32 7.68
C GLY A 287 9.76 2.34 7.66
N MET A 288 9.99 1.04 7.85
CA MET A 288 8.91 0.09 8.13
C MET A 288 8.46 0.27 9.57
N GLY A 289 7.28 0.84 9.79
CA GLY A 289 6.64 0.96 11.10
C GLY A 289 5.33 0.22 11.11
N ARG A 290 4.61 0.25 12.25
CA ARG A 290 3.35 -0.48 12.49
C ARG A 290 2.34 -0.41 11.35
N ASP A 291 2.09 0.81 10.85
CA ASP A 291 1.15 1.04 9.74
C ASP A 291 1.59 0.31 8.45
N ALA A 292 2.88 0.33 8.14
CA ALA A 292 3.41 -0.34 6.96
C ALA A 292 3.42 -1.87 7.09
N ILE A 293 3.73 -2.38 8.28
CA ILE A 293 3.70 -3.80 8.59
C ILE A 293 2.26 -4.31 8.52
N LEU A 294 1.30 -3.56 9.08
CA LEU A 294 -0.12 -3.90 9.02
C LEU A 294 -0.63 -3.95 7.57
N VAL A 295 -0.24 -2.98 6.73
CA VAL A 295 -0.57 -3.01 5.29
C VAL A 295 0.08 -4.20 4.61
N PHE A 296 1.30 -4.57 4.97
CA PHE A 296 1.98 -5.73 4.39
C PHE A 296 1.25 -7.04 4.76
N LEU A 297 0.91 -7.24 6.02
CA LEU A 297 0.11 -8.37 6.50
C LEU A 297 -1.23 -8.48 5.72
N SER A 298 -1.93 -7.37 5.57
CA SER A 298 -3.23 -7.35 4.91
C SER A 298 -3.17 -7.58 3.40
N GLU A 299 -2.09 -7.20 2.72
CA GLU A 299 -2.01 -7.30 1.25
C GLU A 299 -1.27 -8.56 0.77
N ILE A 300 -0.36 -9.10 1.57
CA ILE A 300 0.51 -10.22 1.20
C ILE A 300 0.32 -11.41 2.15
N GLY A 301 0.17 -11.15 3.45
CA GLY A 301 0.13 -12.19 4.47
C GLY A 301 1.43 -13.00 4.50
N ASN A 302 1.30 -14.28 4.84
CA ASN A 302 2.42 -15.22 4.86
C ASN A 302 2.68 -15.90 3.49
N ARG A 303 2.00 -15.44 2.42
CA ARG A 303 2.08 -16.07 1.08
C ARG A 303 3.10 -15.44 0.14
N ILE A 304 4.14 -14.82 0.65
CA ILE A 304 5.20 -14.22 -0.21
C ILE A 304 5.91 -15.27 -1.07
N ASP A 305 5.92 -16.52 -0.63
CA ASP A 305 6.48 -17.66 -1.36
C ASP A 305 5.78 -17.99 -2.67
N SER A 306 4.54 -17.53 -2.85
CA SER A 306 3.81 -17.62 -4.12
C SER A 306 4.50 -16.86 -5.25
N PHE A 307 5.42 -15.94 -4.92
CA PHE A 307 6.19 -15.19 -5.92
C PHE A 307 7.54 -15.89 -6.18
N GLN A 308 7.71 -16.42 -7.38
CA GLN A 308 8.91 -17.15 -7.78
C GLN A 308 10.22 -16.36 -7.68
N SER A 309 10.15 -15.03 -7.74
CA SER A 309 11.33 -14.16 -7.71
C SER A 309 11.02 -12.79 -7.11
N ALA A 310 12.05 -12.12 -6.60
CA ALA A 310 11.97 -10.72 -6.15
C ALA A 310 11.49 -9.77 -7.27
N LYS A 311 11.76 -10.10 -8.54
CA LYS A 311 11.27 -9.35 -9.69
C LYS A 311 9.77 -9.55 -9.88
N SER A 312 9.27 -10.78 -9.76
CA SER A 312 7.85 -11.11 -9.82
C SER A 312 7.08 -10.38 -8.70
N PHE A 313 7.57 -10.43 -7.47
CA PHE A 313 6.99 -9.70 -6.34
C PHE A 313 6.97 -8.17 -6.58
N SER A 314 8.08 -7.59 -7.02
CA SER A 314 8.14 -6.14 -7.33
C SER A 314 7.20 -5.76 -8.48
N ASN A 315 6.98 -6.66 -9.45
CA ASN A 315 6.05 -6.45 -10.55
C ASN A 315 4.59 -6.51 -10.08
N TYR A 316 4.25 -7.46 -9.22
CA TYR A 316 2.95 -7.53 -8.55
C TYR A 316 2.64 -6.22 -7.80
N LEU A 317 3.59 -5.69 -7.06
CA LEU A 317 3.48 -4.39 -6.38
C LEU A 317 3.50 -3.18 -7.35
N ARG A 318 3.61 -3.40 -8.66
CA ARG A 318 3.64 -2.35 -9.70
C ARG A 318 4.74 -1.30 -9.47
N LEU A 319 5.87 -1.76 -8.94
CA LEU A 319 7.06 -0.95 -8.70
C LEU A 319 8.10 -1.06 -9.82
N THR A 320 7.84 -1.91 -10.82
CA THR A 320 8.67 -2.05 -12.03
C THR A 320 8.15 -1.16 -13.15
N PRO A 321 9.03 -0.59 -13.98
CA PRO A 321 8.61 0.15 -15.15
C PRO A 321 8.03 -0.80 -16.21
N ASN A 322 6.96 -0.38 -16.88
CA ASN A 322 6.37 -1.10 -18.00
C ASN A 322 7.06 -0.64 -19.30
N HIS A 323 8.14 -1.30 -19.65
CA HIS A 323 8.86 -0.99 -20.89
C HIS A 323 8.12 -1.55 -22.10
N ARG A 324 7.78 -0.68 -23.04
CA ARG A 324 7.37 -1.10 -24.39
C ARG A 324 8.58 -0.93 -25.32
N VAL A 325 9.10 -2.04 -25.77
CA VAL A 325 10.26 -2.08 -26.67
C VAL A 325 9.79 -2.50 -28.05
N THR A 326 10.21 -1.80 -29.09
CA THR A 326 9.97 -2.16 -30.50
C THR A 326 11.27 -1.93 -31.26
N GLY A 327 11.76 -2.94 -31.98
CA GLY A 327 13.02 -2.86 -32.71
C GLY A 327 14.23 -2.45 -31.83
N GLY A 328 14.30 -3.00 -30.62
CA GLY A 328 15.37 -2.69 -29.64
C GLY A 328 15.29 -1.30 -29.00
N LYS A 329 14.35 -0.45 -29.42
CA LYS A 329 14.17 0.92 -28.86
C LYS A 329 13.02 0.97 -27.87
N ILE A 330 13.24 1.57 -26.69
CA ILE A 330 12.19 1.78 -25.68
C ILE A 330 11.25 2.88 -26.16
N LYS A 331 10.01 2.51 -26.58
CA LYS A 331 8.98 3.48 -26.97
C LYS A 331 8.30 4.16 -25.79
N SER A 332 8.17 3.46 -24.67
CA SER A 332 7.48 3.96 -23.49
C SER A 332 8.05 3.34 -22.23
N ASN A 333 8.19 4.14 -21.20
CA ASN A 333 8.72 3.75 -19.89
C ASN A 333 7.83 4.30 -18.76
N HIS A 334 6.52 4.09 -18.87
CA HIS A 334 5.59 4.53 -17.84
C HIS A 334 5.47 3.50 -16.73
N SER A 335 5.29 3.97 -15.48
CA SER A 335 4.87 3.09 -14.40
C SER A 335 3.44 2.57 -14.66
N GLN A 336 3.16 1.36 -14.21
CA GLN A 336 1.82 0.78 -14.34
C GLN A 336 0.78 1.71 -13.68
N LYS A 337 -0.39 1.84 -14.34
CA LYS A 337 -1.58 2.50 -13.77
C LYS A 337 -2.04 1.67 -12.57
N ASN A 338 -2.99 2.02 -11.81
CA ASN A 338 -3.47 1.34 -10.59
C ASN A 338 -2.38 1.04 -9.55
N LYS A 339 -2.57 1.54 -8.36
CA LYS A 339 -1.58 1.43 -7.28
C LYS A 339 -2.15 0.49 -6.20
N SER A 340 -1.39 -0.54 -5.80
CA SER A 340 -1.74 -1.30 -4.60
C SER A 340 -1.45 -0.47 -3.35
N SER A 341 -2.14 -0.73 -2.24
CA SER A 341 -1.89 -0.08 -0.95
C SER A 341 -0.44 -0.23 -0.54
N MET A 342 0.14 -1.42 -0.71
CA MET A 342 1.55 -1.66 -0.38
C MET A 342 2.51 -0.87 -1.27
N SER A 343 2.20 -0.70 -2.57
CA SER A 343 3.00 0.16 -3.46
C SER A 343 3.04 1.61 -2.99
N VAL A 344 1.90 2.15 -2.57
CA VAL A 344 1.79 3.53 -2.05
C VAL A 344 2.58 3.65 -0.75
N THR A 345 2.44 2.68 0.14
CA THR A 345 3.15 2.63 1.43
C THR A 345 4.66 2.58 1.22
N LEU A 346 5.17 1.68 0.39
CA LEU A 346 6.62 1.60 0.10
C LEU A 346 7.17 2.87 -0.55
N LYS A 347 6.41 3.54 -1.41
CA LYS A 347 6.81 4.84 -1.97
C LYS A 347 6.88 5.94 -0.93
N ARG A 348 5.93 5.97 0.02
CA ARG A 348 5.95 6.89 1.17
C ARG A 348 7.18 6.64 2.06
N ILE A 349 7.47 5.37 2.35
CA ILE A 349 8.66 4.98 3.11
C ILE A 349 9.94 5.39 2.37
N ALA A 350 10.03 5.10 1.07
CA ALA A 350 11.19 5.47 0.25
C ALA A 350 11.45 6.97 0.24
N LEU A 351 10.40 7.81 0.23
CA LEU A 351 10.53 9.26 0.36
C LEU A 351 11.08 9.66 1.73
N ASN A 352 10.59 9.02 2.81
CA ASN A 352 11.06 9.29 4.17
C ASN A 352 12.52 8.84 4.35
N VAL A 353 12.88 7.66 3.85
CA VAL A 353 14.27 7.17 3.83
C VAL A 353 15.20 8.17 3.11
N GLY A 354 14.75 8.74 1.99
CA GLY A 354 15.50 9.75 1.26
C GLY A 354 15.70 11.08 2.02
N LYS A 355 14.93 11.33 3.09
CA LYS A 355 15.04 12.51 3.96
C LYS A 355 15.82 12.22 5.26
N MET A 356 16.15 10.96 5.54
CA MET A 356 16.93 10.62 6.72
C MET A 356 18.32 11.25 6.64
N LYS A 357 18.81 11.73 7.79
CA LYS A 357 20.17 12.28 7.91
C LYS A 357 21.22 11.18 8.00
N ASP A 358 20.81 9.98 8.39
CA ASP A 358 21.69 8.83 8.51
C ASP A 358 22.18 8.38 7.14
N ASN A 359 23.47 8.20 7.02
CA ASN A 359 24.11 7.79 5.76
C ASN A 359 24.01 6.26 5.54
N ASN A 360 22.78 5.74 5.63
CA ASN A 360 22.53 4.33 5.41
C ASN A 360 22.52 3.98 3.90
N PRO A 361 22.73 2.69 3.53
CA PRO A 361 22.83 2.28 2.12
C PRO A 361 21.56 2.57 1.28
N LEU A 362 20.37 2.65 1.91
CA LEU A 362 19.14 2.99 1.20
C LEU A 362 19.06 4.49 0.93
N THR A 363 19.44 5.34 1.88
CA THR A 363 19.54 6.80 1.69
C THR A 363 20.57 7.14 0.62
N THR A 364 21.73 6.50 0.67
CA THR A 364 22.78 6.67 -0.36
C THR A 364 22.27 6.26 -1.74
N PHE A 365 21.56 5.13 -1.84
CA PHE A 365 20.94 4.68 -3.08
C PHE A 365 19.89 5.68 -3.59
N PHE A 366 19.01 6.16 -2.72
CA PHE A 366 18.01 7.17 -3.06
C PHE A 366 18.66 8.44 -3.64
N ASN A 367 19.64 8.98 -2.93
CA ASN A 367 20.33 10.23 -3.33
C ASN A 367 21.09 10.06 -4.64
N LYS A 368 21.74 8.91 -4.87
CA LYS A 368 22.42 8.58 -6.14
C LYS A 368 21.44 8.54 -7.33
N ILE A 369 20.24 8.01 -7.14
CA ILE A 369 19.23 8.00 -8.20
C ILE A 369 18.62 9.39 -8.37
N LYS A 370 18.33 10.10 -7.25
CA LYS A 370 17.77 11.44 -7.25
C LYS A 370 18.64 12.42 -8.05
N SER A 371 19.96 12.40 -7.85
CA SER A 371 20.90 13.28 -8.57
C SER A 371 20.93 13.04 -10.08
N LYS A 372 20.65 11.79 -10.53
CA LYS A 372 20.69 11.42 -11.95
C LYS A 372 19.39 11.66 -12.71
N VAL A 373 18.24 11.32 -12.09
CA VAL A 373 16.94 11.23 -12.79
C VAL A 373 15.78 11.86 -12.04
N GLY A 374 16.05 12.53 -10.93
CA GLY A 374 15.06 13.28 -10.15
C GLY A 374 14.33 12.46 -9.07
N THR A 375 13.63 13.18 -8.19
CA THR A 375 13.04 12.66 -6.96
C THR A 375 11.98 11.57 -7.22
N MET A 376 11.08 11.77 -8.18
CA MET A 376 9.97 10.82 -8.43
C MET A 376 10.46 9.44 -8.88
N LYS A 377 11.49 9.42 -9.71
CA LYS A 377 12.13 8.15 -10.14
C LYS A 377 12.93 7.52 -9.01
N ALA A 378 13.59 8.32 -8.17
CA ALA A 378 14.31 7.84 -6.99
C ALA A 378 13.36 7.17 -5.98
N ILE A 379 12.19 7.76 -5.71
CA ILE A 379 11.16 7.16 -4.84
C ILE A 379 10.77 5.76 -5.36
N THR A 380 10.44 5.65 -6.64
CA THR A 380 10.00 4.37 -7.22
C THR A 380 11.12 3.33 -7.24
N ALA A 381 12.33 3.72 -7.57
CA ALA A 381 13.50 2.83 -7.57
C ALA A 381 13.85 2.33 -6.17
N THR A 382 13.78 3.20 -5.16
CA THR A 382 14.05 2.82 -3.76
C THR A 382 12.93 1.92 -3.22
N ALA A 383 11.66 2.22 -3.51
CA ALA A 383 10.54 1.35 -3.16
C ALA A 383 10.67 -0.05 -3.81
N ASN A 384 11.08 -0.12 -5.06
CA ASN A 384 11.38 -1.40 -5.74
C ASN A 384 12.52 -2.16 -5.04
N LYS A 385 13.61 -1.47 -4.67
CA LYS A 385 14.72 -2.08 -3.93
C LYS A 385 14.25 -2.60 -2.58
N MET A 386 13.42 -1.86 -1.85
CA MET A 386 12.84 -2.31 -0.58
C MET A 386 11.95 -3.55 -0.74
N ALA A 387 11.08 -3.58 -1.73
CA ALA A 387 10.26 -4.76 -2.04
C ALA A 387 11.13 -6.01 -2.29
N ARG A 388 12.21 -5.86 -3.06
CA ARG A 388 13.15 -6.95 -3.32
C ARG A 388 13.89 -7.42 -2.07
N ILE A 389 14.24 -6.50 -1.17
CA ILE A 389 14.84 -6.82 0.12
C ILE A 389 13.84 -7.64 0.95
N ILE A 390 12.60 -7.18 1.11
CA ILE A 390 11.54 -7.88 1.85
C ILE A 390 11.40 -9.32 1.31
N TRP A 391 11.25 -9.50 -0.01
CA TRP A 391 11.14 -10.83 -0.62
C TRP A 391 12.35 -11.72 -0.29
N THR A 392 13.58 -11.15 -0.30
CA THR A 392 14.80 -11.89 -0.02
C THR A 392 14.87 -12.33 1.45
N LEU A 393 14.42 -11.50 2.39
CA LEU A 393 14.39 -11.83 3.81
C LEU A 393 13.50 -13.04 4.07
N PHE A 394 12.29 -13.04 3.49
CA PHE A 394 11.39 -14.19 3.61
C PHE A 394 11.95 -15.46 2.96
N LYS A 395 12.51 -15.36 1.75
CA LYS A 395 13.06 -16.54 1.04
C LYS A 395 14.27 -17.16 1.72
N LYS A 396 15.06 -16.36 2.45
CA LYS A 396 16.27 -16.83 3.14
C LYS A 396 16.05 -17.05 4.62
N ASN A 397 14.90 -16.68 5.14
CA ASN A 397 14.60 -16.63 6.57
C ASN A 397 15.72 -15.91 7.36
N GLU A 398 16.09 -14.71 6.90
CA GLU A 398 17.18 -13.92 7.46
C GLU A 398 16.67 -12.58 7.98
N GLU A 399 17.31 -12.06 9.03
CA GLU A 399 17.06 -10.69 9.48
C GLU A 399 17.71 -9.67 8.55
N PHE A 400 17.12 -8.46 8.56
CA PHE A 400 17.64 -7.35 7.78
C PHE A 400 18.99 -6.87 8.33
N ASN A 401 20.02 -6.84 7.47
CA ASN A 401 21.35 -6.36 7.81
C ASN A 401 21.87 -5.39 6.76
N PHE A 402 22.27 -4.20 7.19
CA PHE A 402 22.85 -3.17 6.31
C PHE A 402 24.15 -3.60 5.64
N SER A 403 24.98 -4.45 6.28
CA SER A 403 26.26 -4.92 5.71
C SER A 403 26.05 -5.69 4.41
N LYS A 404 24.93 -6.43 4.29
CA LYS A 404 24.55 -7.15 3.06
C LYS A 404 24.09 -6.24 1.93
N LEU A 405 23.77 -4.98 2.23
CA LEU A 405 23.41 -3.96 1.25
C LEU A 405 24.60 -3.11 0.79
N GLN A 406 25.77 -3.28 1.40
CA GLN A 406 26.95 -2.54 1.03
C GLN A 406 27.27 -2.77 -0.45
N GLN A 407 27.52 -1.67 -1.15
CA GLN A 407 27.78 -1.65 -2.58
C GLN A 407 29.02 -2.49 -2.86
N LYS A 408 29.04 -3.18 -3.99
CA LYS A 408 30.28 -3.73 -4.56
C LYS A 408 31.41 -2.70 -4.40
N PRO A 409 32.60 -3.10 -3.99
CA PRO A 409 33.71 -2.19 -3.80
C PRO A 409 33.81 -1.27 -5.01
N ILE A 410 33.96 0.02 -4.75
CA ILE A 410 34.05 1.03 -5.80
C ILE A 410 35.20 0.63 -6.69
N ASN A 411 34.91 0.30 -7.92
CA ASN A 411 35.96 0.04 -8.89
C ASN A 411 36.69 1.38 -9.14
N LYS A 412 37.74 1.60 -8.37
CA LYS A 412 38.55 2.85 -8.37
C LYS A 412 39.00 3.22 -9.78
N THR A 413 39.40 2.22 -10.60
CA THR A 413 39.80 2.40 -11.98
C THR A 413 38.68 3.02 -12.83
N LYS A 414 37.47 2.48 -12.73
CA LYS A 414 36.31 2.99 -13.47
C LYS A 414 35.88 4.40 -13.03
N VAL A 415 36.03 4.72 -11.74
CA VAL A 415 35.75 6.07 -11.22
C VAL A 415 36.79 7.05 -11.71
N LEU A 416 38.06 6.68 -11.69
CA LEU A 416 39.15 7.50 -12.21
C LEU A 416 39.01 7.76 -13.71
N GLU A 417 38.63 6.78 -14.51
CA GLU A 417 38.33 6.97 -15.94
C GLU A 417 37.17 7.93 -16.17
N GLN A 418 36.08 7.81 -15.36
CA GLN A 418 34.95 8.74 -15.44
C GLN A 418 35.36 10.17 -15.02
N MET A 419 36.20 10.31 -14.01
CA MET A 419 36.75 11.61 -13.60
C MET A 419 37.67 12.20 -14.69
N LYS A 420 38.57 11.39 -15.23
CA LYS A 420 39.41 11.83 -16.39
C LYS A 420 38.58 12.35 -17.56
N LYS A 421 37.49 11.59 -17.91
CA LYS A 421 36.58 12.00 -18.99
C LYS A 421 35.81 13.29 -18.68
N LYS A 422 35.46 13.51 -17.41
CA LYS A 422 34.81 14.77 -16.99
C LYS A 422 35.78 15.95 -17.03
N ILE A 423 37.01 15.76 -16.57
CA ILE A 423 38.08 16.79 -16.58
C ILE A 423 38.42 17.16 -18.02
N SER A 424 38.57 16.18 -18.92
CA SER A 424 38.83 16.44 -20.34
C SER A 424 37.68 17.22 -21.03
N ASN A 425 36.42 16.99 -20.62
CA ASN A 425 35.29 17.74 -21.19
C ASN A 425 35.16 19.18 -20.68
N LEU A 426 35.90 19.56 -19.63
CA LEU A 426 35.91 20.92 -19.08
C LEU A 426 36.91 21.81 -19.77
N ASN A 427 37.78 21.28 -20.67
CA ASN A 427 38.82 21.99 -21.39
C ASN A 427 39.69 22.92 -20.49
N LEU A 428 39.97 22.44 -19.25
CA LEU A 428 40.76 23.21 -18.28
C LEU A 428 42.19 23.42 -18.76
N GLU A 429 42.71 24.62 -18.54
CA GLU A 429 44.12 24.93 -18.76
C GLU A 429 45.03 24.21 -17.74
N LYS A 430 46.29 23.96 -18.09
CA LYS A 430 47.24 23.26 -17.21
C LYS A 430 47.40 23.93 -15.84
N SER A 431 47.30 25.25 -15.77
CA SER A 431 47.33 26.08 -14.56
C SER A 431 46.12 25.78 -13.64
N GLU A 432 44.92 25.73 -14.19
CA GLU A 432 43.69 25.43 -13.45
C GLU A 432 43.68 23.99 -12.93
N LEU A 433 44.22 23.07 -13.73
CA LEU A 433 44.35 21.66 -13.34
C LEU A 433 45.34 21.47 -12.17
N SER A 434 46.43 22.25 -12.13
CA SER A 434 47.40 22.20 -11.05
C SER A 434 46.84 22.76 -9.74
N ILE A 435 46.05 23.83 -9.76
CA ILE A 435 45.37 24.43 -8.61
C ILE A 435 44.32 23.45 -8.07
N PHE A 436 43.54 22.81 -8.94
CA PHE A 436 42.57 21.81 -8.56
C PHE A 436 43.21 20.59 -7.89
N LEU A 437 44.29 20.08 -8.39
CA LEU A 437 45.01 18.95 -7.80
C LEU A 437 45.64 19.31 -6.44
N GLN A 438 46.15 20.52 -6.28
CA GLN A 438 46.65 20.99 -4.97
C GLN A 438 45.55 21.13 -3.92
N SER A 439 44.32 21.55 -4.31
CA SER A 439 43.18 21.67 -3.40
C SER A 439 42.60 20.32 -2.90
N ILE A 440 42.98 19.20 -3.54
CA ILE A 440 42.54 17.84 -3.14
C ILE A 440 43.58 17.17 -2.21
N THR A 441 44.81 17.64 -2.19
CA THR A 441 45.91 17.08 -1.41
C THR A 441 46.14 17.79 -0.07
N THR A 442 45.45 18.87 0.18
CA THR A 442 45.28 19.52 1.50
C THR A 442 43.99 19.08 2.17
#